data_2d8967a8417a6e552ced3997751fda74
#
_entry.id   2d8967a8417a6e552ced3997751fda74
#
_cell.length_a   1.000
_cell.length_b   1.000
_cell.length_c   1.000
_cell.angle_alpha   90.00
_cell.angle_beta   90.00
_cell.angle_gamma   90.00
#
_symmetry.space_group_name_H-M   'P 1'
#
loop_
_entity.id
_entity.type
_entity.pdbx_description
1 polymer ?
#
loop_
_entity_poly.entity_id
_entity_poly.type
_entity_poly.pdbx_seq_one_letter_code
_entity_poly.pdbx_strand_id
1 'polypeptide(L)'
;MPLTPRAPGKAGIYACGPTVYGRIHVGNARPFVVFSLLKRFLEHEGLETTLVANVTDINDKIYVAARAQGVDSADLAARMTAAYVRDTDGLGLGRPDAEPLATDTVPAIVELIETLIARGHAYEAAGDVYFRVRSHAGYGELSHRDVDQMDQGEGIEGADRKEDPLDFALWKATKPDEDTTWDSPWGPGRPGWHIECSAMAEEALGLPVDIHGGGSDLLFPHHENEAAQTEAGRGEPLATIWMHNGMIELDTKMSKSLGNIVGLAEALTSVGRDALVMYFAGTHYRSPAQWRDDVLAQAAARAKGFREAGRRLVEGDSPPELALHREAFLDALADDFNTPAALTAAHAWVRDAPDGAGDSHLREMLGLLGLENLLDPEGGPPPEIEALAQDRVAARAAGDFATADRLRDELRAAGWEVRDGPDGPRLHPV
;
A
#
# COMPACT_ATOMS: atom_id res chain seq x y z
N MET A 1 -10.50 -6.03 -16.89
CA MET A 1 -11.76 -6.66 -16.42
C MET A 1 -12.46 -5.62 -15.55
N PRO A 2 -13.76 -5.36 -15.68
CA PRO A 2 -14.46 -4.42 -14.81
C PRO A 2 -14.51 -4.96 -13.36
N LEU A 3 -14.37 -4.06 -12.39
CA LEU A 3 -14.58 -4.38 -10.98
C LEU A 3 -16.08 -4.66 -10.75
N THR A 4 -16.36 -5.83 -10.22
CA THR A 4 -17.70 -6.20 -9.76
C THR A 4 -17.56 -6.61 -8.29
N PRO A 5 -17.81 -5.70 -7.34
CA PRO A 5 -17.63 -5.98 -5.93
C PRO A 5 -18.48 -7.15 -5.45
N ARG A 6 -17.93 -7.99 -4.58
CA ARG A 6 -18.63 -9.11 -3.95
C ARG A 6 -19.87 -8.64 -3.17
N ALA A 7 -19.75 -7.55 -2.45
CA ALA A 7 -20.85 -6.93 -1.72
C ALA A 7 -21.26 -5.63 -2.41
N PRO A 8 -22.56 -5.43 -2.73
CA PRO A 8 -23.02 -4.20 -3.38
C PRO A 8 -22.59 -2.94 -2.61
N GLY A 9 -21.97 -2.00 -3.30
CA GLY A 9 -21.52 -0.73 -2.73
C GLY A 9 -20.26 -0.80 -1.85
N LYS A 10 -19.60 -1.97 -1.75
CA LYS A 10 -18.37 -2.15 -0.95
C LYS A 10 -17.27 -2.76 -1.79
N ALA A 11 -16.02 -2.38 -1.54
CA ALA A 11 -14.86 -2.98 -2.18
C ALA A 11 -13.78 -3.30 -1.15
N GLY A 12 -13.23 -4.51 -1.20
CA GLY A 12 -12.10 -4.95 -0.38
C GLY A 12 -10.82 -5.00 -1.20
N ILE A 13 -9.78 -4.33 -0.72
CA ILE A 13 -8.43 -4.35 -1.31
C ILE A 13 -7.48 -4.97 -0.29
N TYR A 14 -6.77 -6.03 -0.67
CA TYR A 14 -5.64 -6.55 0.09
C TYR A 14 -4.33 -6.28 -0.66
N ALA A 15 -3.41 -5.58 -0.03
CA ALA A 15 -2.09 -5.30 -0.56
C ALA A 15 -1.03 -6.01 0.29
N CYS A 16 -0.23 -6.90 -0.32
CA CYS A 16 0.88 -7.53 0.37
C CYS A 16 1.90 -6.47 0.82
N GLY A 17 2.07 -6.38 2.14
CA GLY A 17 2.94 -5.42 2.79
C GLY A 17 4.40 -5.90 2.93
N PRO A 18 5.25 -5.14 3.61
CA PRO A 18 6.66 -5.45 3.71
C PRO A 18 6.97 -6.51 4.78
N THR A 19 8.04 -7.26 4.55
CA THR A 19 8.74 -8.00 5.63
C THR A 19 9.67 -7.05 6.37
N VAL A 20 9.47 -6.89 7.68
CA VAL A 20 10.09 -5.84 8.50
C VAL A 20 11.44 -6.26 9.10
N TYR A 21 12.38 -6.69 8.25
CA TYR A 21 13.76 -7.00 8.65
C TYR A 21 14.72 -5.80 8.55
N GLY A 22 14.25 -4.67 8.03
CA GLY A 22 14.97 -3.42 7.86
C GLY A 22 14.03 -2.33 7.40
N ARG A 23 14.53 -1.09 7.29
CA ARG A 23 13.72 0.02 6.78
C ARG A 23 13.30 -0.26 5.33
N ILE A 24 12.12 0.22 4.98
CA ILE A 24 11.57 0.11 3.63
C ILE A 24 12.28 1.03 2.64
N HIS A 25 12.27 0.64 1.39
CA HIS A 25 12.83 1.40 0.27
C HIS A 25 11.71 1.87 -0.68
N VAL A 26 12.05 2.71 -1.64
CA VAL A 26 11.10 3.28 -2.60
C VAL A 26 10.30 2.23 -3.38
N GLY A 27 10.89 1.04 -3.61
CA GLY A 27 10.17 -0.09 -4.23
C GLY A 27 9.01 -0.61 -3.38
N ASN A 28 9.18 -0.68 -2.05
CA ASN A 28 8.10 -1.07 -1.13
C ASN A 28 7.04 0.04 -1.01
N ALA A 29 7.43 1.31 -1.17
CA ALA A 29 6.50 2.44 -1.11
C ALA A 29 5.54 2.49 -2.31
N ARG A 30 5.94 1.97 -3.47
CA ARG A 30 5.13 2.04 -4.69
C ARG A 30 3.76 1.37 -4.54
N PRO A 31 3.64 0.10 -4.11
CA PRO A 31 2.34 -0.51 -3.84
C PRO A 31 1.51 0.28 -2.82
N PHE A 32 2.13 0.75 -1.73
CA PHE A 32 1.44 1.58 -0.74
C PHE A 32 0.79 2.81 -1.38
N VAL A 33 1.53 3.55 -2.22
CA VAL A 33 0.99 4.73 -2.93
C VAL A 33 -0.13 4.32 -3.88
N VAL A 34 0.10 3.32 -4.74
CA VAL A 34 -0.87 2.91 -5.76
C VAL A 34 -2.19 2.48 -5.14
N PHE A 35 -2.17 1.65 -4.10
CA PHE A 35 -3.40 1.17 -3.46
C PHE A 35 -4.08 2.25 -2.62
N SER A 36 -3.33 3.17 -2.01
CA SER A 36 -3.92 4.35 -1.33
C SER A 36 -4.65 5.26 -2.32
N LEU A 37 -4.07 5.50 -3.50
CA LEU A 37 -4.73 6.31 -4.54
C LEU A 37 -5.93 5.57 -5.16
N LEU A 38 -5.82 4.25 -5.35
CA LEU A 38 -6.93 3.42 -5.85
C LEU A 38 -8.12 3.45 -4.88
N LYS A 39 -7.86 3.33 -3.56
CA LYS A 39 -8.89 3.47 -2.54
C LYS A 39 -9.63 4.80 -2.68
N ARG A 40 -8.90 5.93 -2.77
CA ARG A 40 -9.49 7.26 -2.96
C ARG A 40 -10.38 7.34 -4.21
N PHE A 41 -9.96 6.72 -5.31
CA PHE A 41 -10.75 6.69 -6.53
C PHE A 41 -12.02 5.84 -6.37
N LEU A 42 -11.94 4.66 -5.78
CA LEU A 42 -13.11 3.80 -5.56
C LEU A 42 -14.13 4.45 -4.59
N GLU A 43 -13.65 5.16 -3.57
CA GLU A 43 -14.50 5.93 -2.66
C GLU A 43 -15.19 7.11 -3.39
N HIS A 44 -14.49 7.78 -4.29
CA HIS A 44 -15.06 8.80 -5.17
C HIS A 44 -16.18 8.25 -6.06
N GLU A 45 -16.00 7.02 -6.56
CA GLU A 45 -17.03 6.30 -7.34
C GLU A 45 -18.19 5.76 -6.48
N GLY A 46 -18.20 6.08 -5.20
CA GLY A 46 -19.30 5.76 -4.28
C GLY A 46 -19.20 4.38 -3.62
N LEU A 47 -18.04 3.73 -3.65
CA LEU A 47 -17.83 2.46 -2.97
C LEU A 47 -17.27 2.70 -1.54
N GLU A 48 -17.85 2.06 -0.55
CA GLU A 48 -17.24 1.93 0.78
C GLU A 48 -16.03 0.97 0.64
N THR A 49 -14.81 1.55 0.63
CA THR A 49 -13.59 0.79 0.29
C THR A 49 -12.77 0.50 1.53
N THR A 50 -12.47 -0.78 1.79
CA THR A 50 -11.57 -1.22 2.86
C THR A 50 -10.21 -1.61 2.25
N LEU A 51 -9.16 -0.91 2.62
CA LEU A 51 -7.77 -1.24 2.27
C LEU A 51 -7.07 -1.93 3.44
N VAL A 52 -6.62 -3.14 3.22
CA VAL A 52 -5.80 -3.92 4.16
C VAL A 52 -4.38 -4.04 3.59
N ALA A 53 -3.37 -3.75 4.40
CA ALA A 53 -1.97 -3.96 4.05
C ALA A 53 -1.26 -4.63 5.22
N ASN A 54 -0.87 -5.88 5.09
CA ASN A 54 -0.25 -6.61 6.18
C ASN A 54 1.17 -6.16 6.50
N VAL A 55 1.65 -6.56 7.67
CA VAL A 55 3.07 -6.50 8.04
C VAL A 55 3.55 -7.91 8.36
N THR A 56 4.52 -8.39 7.59
CA THR A 56 5.19 -9.67 7.86
C THR A 56 6.29 -9.45 8.90
N ASP A 57 5.96 -9.77 10.14
CA ASP A 57 6.83 -9.63 11.32
C ASP A 57 7.43 -10.95 11.80
N ILE A 58 7.17 -12.05 11.06
CA ILE A 58 7.79 -13.37 11.23
C ILE A 58 8.48 -13.75 9.91
N ASN A 59 9.80 -13.92 9.88
CA ASN A 59 10.50 -14.37 8.66
C ASN A 59 11.96 -14.72 8.94
N ASP A 60 12.54 -15.64 8.15
CA ASP A 60 13.98 -15.98 8.22
C ASP A 60 14.89 -14.75 8.13
N LYS A 61 14.50 -13.76 7.29
CA LYS A 61 15.27 -12.51 7.13
C LYS A 61 15.31 -11.69 8.41
N ILE A 62 14.26 -11.74 9.23
CA ILE A 62 14.20 -11.02 10.51
C ILE A 62 15.16 -11.68 11.51
N TYR A 63 15.15 -13.02 11.63
CA TYR A 63 16.09 -13.72 12.50
C TYR A 63 17.55 -13.47 12.12
N VAL A 64 17.86 -13.53 10.82
CA VAL A 64 19.21 -13.23 10.33
C VAL A 64 19.63 -11.79 10.66
N ALA A 65 18.73 -10.82 10.44
CA ALA A 65 19.01 -9.41 10.69
C ALA A 65 19.13 -9.11 12.20
N ALA A 66 18.30 -9.74 13.03
CA ALA A 66 18.34 -9.59 14.49
C ALA A 66 19.63 -10.14 15.08
N ARG A 67 20.04 -11.36 14.68
CA ARG A 67 21.33 -11.92 15.10
C ARG A 67 22.51 -11.04 14.68
N ALA A 68 22.50 -10.53 13.46
CA ALA A 68 23.56 -9.63 12.98
C ALA A 68 23.67 -8.33 13.79
N GLN A 69 22.57 -7.89 14.42
CA GLN A 69 22.50 -6.70 15.28
C GLN A 69 22.63 -7.03 16.77
N GLY A 70 22.61 -8.29 17.19
CA GLY A 70 22.66 -8.72 18.59
C GLY A 70 21.41 -8.30 19.38
N VAL A 71 20.24 -8.37 18.75
CA VAL A 71 18.93 -8.03 19.36
C VAL A 71 17.92 -9.17 19.13
N ASP A 72 16.84 -9.18 19.90
CA ASP A 72 15.74 -10.12 19.71
C ASP A 72 14.98 -9.84 18.40
N SER A 73 14.49 -10.91 17.75
CA SER A 73 13.79 -10.78 16.47
C SER A 73 12.47 -9.99 16.59
N ALA A 74 11.74 -10.20 17.70
CA ALA A 74 10.50 -9.48 17.99
C ALA A 74 10.77 -7.96 18.19
N ASP A 75 11.85 -7.61 18.92
CA ASP A 75 12.25 -6.22 19.12
C ASP A 75 12.66 -5.55 17.80
N LEU A 76 13.37 -6.27 16.93
CA LEU A 76 13.73 -5.77 15.60
C LEU A 76 12.47 -5.55 14.77
N ALA A 77 11.57 -6.53 14.71
CA ALA A 77 10.33 -6.45 13.94
C ALA A 77 9.47 -5.26 14.40
N ALA A 78 9.27 -5.10 15.70
CA ALA A 78 8.51 -3.97 16.27
C ALA A 78 9.13 -2.61 15.91
N ARG A 79 10.45 -2.46 16.02
CA ARG A 79 11.16 -1.23 15.63
C ARG A 79 11.03 -0.91 14.14
N MET A 80 11.12 -1.95 13.28
CA MET A 80 11.04 -1.77 11.83
C MET A 80 9.59 -1.53 11.39
N THR A 81 8.59 -2.14 12.04
CA THR A 81 7.17 -1.82 11.86
C THR A 81 6.90 -0.35 12.19
N ALA A 82 7.38 0.14 13.35
CA ALA A 82 7.24 1.54 13.70
C ALA A 82 7.97 2.48 12.71
N ALA A 83 9.10 2.05 12.14
CA ALA A 83 9.77 2.80 11.10
C ALA A 83 8.98 2.82 9.79
N TYR A 84 8.41 1.68 9.39
CA TYR A 84 7.53 1.55 8.22
C TYR A 84 6.33 2.51 8.31
N VAL A 85 5.66 2.52 9.46
CA VAL A 85 4.52 3.43 9.71
C VAL A 85 4.95 4.89 9.53
N ARG A 86 6.01 5.32 10.23
CA ARG A 86 6.52 6.71 10.11
C ARG A 86 6.92 7.09 8.70
N ASP A 87 7.60 6.18 7.98
CA ASP A 87 8.10 6.46 6.64
C ASP A 87 6.95 6.57 5.64
N THR A 88 5.91 5.72 5.76
CA THR A 88 4.71 5.80 4.92
C THR A 88 3.78 6.95 5.28
N ASP A 89 3.69 7.33 6.56
CA ASP A 89 2.97 8.54 6.99
C ASP A 89 3.56 9.80 6.35
N GLY A 90 4.88 9.83 6.13
CA GLY A 90 5.55 10.90 5.41
C GLY A 90 5.07 11.11 3.98
N LEU A 91 4.37 10.16 3.38
CA LEU A 91 3.71 10.31 2.07
C LEU A 91 2.38 11.08 2.16
N GLY A 92 1.79 11.23 3.35
CA GLY A 92 0.55 11.99 3.56
C GLY A 92 -0.67 11.44 2.80
N LEU A 93 -0.72 10.13 2.56
CA LEU A 93 -1.82 9.49 1.83
C LEU A 93 -2.86 8.83 2.73
N GLY A 94 -2.69 8.92 4.05
CA GLY A 94 -3.47 8.21 5.04
C GLY A 94 -2.92 6.81 5.32
N ARG A 95 -3.55 6.10 6.27
CA ARG A 95 -3.22 4.72 6.61
C ARG A 95 -4.18 3.75 5.91
N PRO A 96 -3.75 2.50 5.65
CA PRO A 96 -4.69 1.40 5.42
C PRO A 96 -5.69 1.30 6.58
N ASP A 97 -6.89 0.79 6.30
CA ASP A 97 -7.94 0.60 7.32
C ASP A 97 -7.56 -0.49 8.33
N ALA A 98 -6.76 -1.46 7.90
CA ALA A 98 -6.15 -2.46 8.78
C ALA A 98 -4.74 -2.83 8.30
N GLU A 99 -3.86 -3.07 9.28
CA GLU A 99 -2.48 -3.51 9.06
C GLU A 99 -2.19 -4.73 9.97
N PRO A 100 -2.76 -5.91 9.63
CA PRO A 100 -2.60 -7.11 10.44
C PRO A 100 -1.12 -7.54 10.48
N LEU A 101 -0.69 -8.04 11.65
CA LEU A 101 0.61 -8.67 11.84
C LEU A 101 0.49 -10.18 11.61
N ALA A 102 1.51 -10.79 11.01
CA ALA A 102 1.54 -12.23 10.83
C ALA A 102 1.53 -12.97 12.18
N THR A 103 2.19 -12.40 13.21
CA THR A 103 2.19 -12.95 14.59
C THR A 103 0.81 -13.04 15.20
N ASP A 104 -0.09 -12.10 14.92
CA ASP A 104 -1.45 -12.09 15.47
C ASP A 104 -2.38 -13.09 14.76
N THR A 105 -2.00 -13.57 13.56
CA THR A 105 -2.84 -14.42 12.70
C THR A 105 -2.46 -15.91 12.77
N VAL A 106 -1.47 -16.28 13.59
CA VAL A 106 -0.99 -17.69 13.69
C VAL A 106 -2.11 -18.70 13.93
N PRO A 107 -3.13 -18.47 14.78
CA PRO A 107 -4.22 -19.43 14.95
C PRO A 107 -5.01 -19.72 13.66
N ALA A 108 -5.32 -18.68 12.87
CA ALA A 108 -6.01 -18.84 11.58
C ALA A 108 -5.12 -19.55 10.53
N ILE A 109 -3.82 -19.29 10.57
CA ILE A 109 -2.83 -19.99 9.73
C ILE A 109 -2.82 -21.49 10.05
N VAL A 110 -2.76 -21.86 11.32
CA VAL A 110 -2.77 -23.27 11.73
C VAL A 110 -4.06 -23.96 11.27
N GLU A 111 -5.24 -23.31 11.43
CA GLU A 111 -6.53 -23.84 10.97
C GLU A 111 -6.57 -24.08 9.46
N LEU A 112 -6.03 -23.12 8.67
CA LEU A 112 -5.96 -23.28 7.22
C LEU A 112 -5.04 -24.44 6.83
N ILE A 113 -3.89 -24.61 7.50
CA ILE A 113 -2.97 -25.73 7.27
C ILE A 113 -3.64 -27.08 7.61
N GLU A 114 -4.33 -27.18 8.76
CA GLU A 114 -5.09 -28.38 9.12
C GLU A 114 -6.13 -28.73 8.04
N THR A 115 -6.81 -27.72 7.50
CA THR A 115 -7.77 -27.90 6.41
C THR A 115 -7.09 -28.44 5.14
N LEU A 116 -5.93 -27.89 4.77
CA LEU A 116 -5.14 -28.34 3.62
C LEU A 116 -4.68 -29.80 3.78
N ILE A 117 -4.23 -30.19 4.97
CA ILE A 117 -3.86 -31.57 5.28
C ILE A 117 -5.08 -32.50 5.17
N ALA A 118 -6.21 -32.12 5.79
CA ALA A 118 -7.43 -32.92 5.77
C ALA A 118 -7.97 -33.14 4.35
N ARG A 119 -7.74 -32.17 3.44
CA ARG A 119 -8.12 -32.26 2.02
C ARG A 119 -7.05 -32.95 1.13
N GLY A 120 -5.90 -33.31 1.69
CA GLY A 120 -4.82 -34.00 0.98
C GLY A 120 -3.90 -33.09 0.17
N HIS A 121 -4.01 -31.76 0.34
CA HIS A 121 -3.19 -30.77 -0.34
C HIS A 121 -1.91 -30.41 0.43
N ALA A 122 -1.76 -30.88 1.66
CA ALA A 122 -0.55 -30.68 2.45
C ALA A 122 -0.16 -31.97 3.20
N TYR A 123 1.09 -32.02 3.67
CA TYR A 123 1.61 -33.15 4.45
C TYR A 123 2.65 -32.68 5.46
N GLU A 124 2.74 -33.41 6.58
CA GLU A 124 3.77 -33.20 7.60
C GLU A 124 5.02 -34.04 7.27
N ALA A 125 6.17 -33.45 7.48
CA ALA A 125 7.47 -34.10 7.35
C ALA A 125 8.46 -33.57 8.39
N ALA A 126 8.68 -34.35 9.47
CA ALA A 126 9.64 -34.06 10.55
C ALA A 126 9.40 -32.70 11.24
N GLY A 127 8.14 -32.36 11.50
CA GLY A 127 7.71 -31.13 12.15
C GLY A 127 7.51 -29.94 11.21
N ASP A 128 7.97 -30.03 9.95
CA ASP A 128 7.58 -29.11 8.89
C ASP A 128 6.25 -29.55 8.26
N VAL A 129 5.52 -28.62 7.66
CA VAL A 129 4.36 -28.94 6.81
C VAL A 129 4.57 -28.29 5.44
N TYR A 130 4.35 -29.08 4.39
CA TYR A 130 4.53 -28.64 3.01
C TYR A 130 3.21 -28.69 2.24
N PHE A 131 2.98 -27.72 1.37
CA PHE A 131 1.91 -27.75 0.36
C PHE A 131 2.35 -28.64 -0.79
N ARG A 132 1.45 -29.52 -1.21
CA ARG A 132 1.67 -30.49 -2.30
C ARG A 132 1.27 -29.83 -3.62
N VAL A 133 2.24 -29.16 -4.30
CA VAL A 133 1.99 -28.33 -5.50
C VAL A 133 1.22 -29.11 -6.56
N ARG A 134 1.63 -30.34 -6.87
CA ARG A 134 0.98 -31.17 -7.92
C ARG A 134 -0.40 -31.67 -7.55
N SER A 135 -0.86 -31.46 -6.32
CA SER A 135 -2.24 -31.76 -5.92
C SER A 135 -3.26 -30.69 -6.34
N HIS A 136 -2.78 -29.50 -6.71
CA HIS A 136 -3.62 -28.39 -7.17
C HIS A 136 -3.46 -28.21 -8.68
N ALA A 137 -4.51 -28.58 -9.43
CA ALA A 137 -4.46 -28.61 -10.91
C ALA A 137 -4.27 -27.21 -11.55
N GLY A 138 -4.72 -26.14 -10.86
CA GLY A 138 -4.62 -24.75 -11.31
C GLY A 138 -3.28 -24.07 -10.99
N TYR A 139 -2.32 -24.78 -10.36
CA TYR A 139 -1.05 -24.15 -10.02
C TYR A 139 -0.27 -23.71 -11.27
N GLY A 140 0.15 -22.46 -11.28
CA GLY A 140 0.82 -21.83 -12.43
C GLY A 140 -0.12 -20.99 -13.31
N GLU A 141 -1.45 -21.04 -13.12
CA GLU A 141 -2.41 -20.28 -13.94
C GLU A 141 -2.28 -18.77 -13.74
N LEU A 142 -2.08 -18.30 -12.51
CA LEU A 142 -1.93 -16.87 -12.20
C LEU A 142 -0.66 -16.29 -12.82
N SER A 143 0.46 -17.00 -12.69
CA SER A 143 1.77 -16.56 -13.18
C SER A 143 2.05 -16.95 -14.63
N HIS A 144 1.12 -17.68 -15.29
CA HIS A 144 1.29 -18.25 -16.63
C HIS A 144 2.54 -19.14 -16.76
N ARG A 145 2.82 -19.94 -15.73
CA ARG A 145 3.96 -20.85 -15.66
C ARG A 145 3.52 -22.29 -15.79
N ASP A 146 4.26 -23.07 -16.56
CA ASP A 146 4.07 -24.49 -16.69
C ASP A 146 4.80 -25.22 -15.54
N VAL A 147 4.04 -25.90 -14.68
CA VAL A 147 4.56 -26.65 -13.54
C VAL A 147 5.63 -27.68 -13.93
N ASP A 148 5.48 -28.34 -15.08
CA ASP A 148 6.42 -29.35 -15.54
C ASP A 148 7.73 -28.77 -16.08
N GLN A 149 7.81 -27.46 -16.29
CA GLN A 149 9.01 -26.73 -16.69
C GLN A 149 9.67 -25.98 -15.51
N MET A 150 9.12 -26.07 -14.30
CA MET A 150 9.72 -25.49 -13.11
C MET A 150 10.77 -26.45 -12.53
N ASP A 151 11.97 -25.96 -12.35
CA ASP A 151 13.05 -26.77 -11.74
C ASP A 151 12.90 -26.87 -10.22
N GLN A 152 12.43 -25.80 -9.55
CA GLN A 152 12.34 -25.71 -8.10
C GLN A 152 11.45 -24.52 -7.69
N GLY A 153 10.55 -24.70 -6.71
CA GLY A 153 9.66 -23.63 -6.21
C GLY A 153 10.40 -22.60 -5.35
N GLU A 154 10.82 -23.00 -4.17
CA GLU A 154 11.53 -22.18 -3.20
C GLU A 154 12.75 -22.94 -2.67
N GLY A 155 13.94 -22.42 -2.91
CA GLY A 155 15.20 -22.82 -2.28
C GLY A 155 15.40 -24.30 -1.96
N ILE A 156 16.56 -24.66 -1.53
CA ILE A 156 16.96 -26.04 -1.18
C ILE A 156 16.62 -26.40 0.27
N GLU A 157 16.09 -25.46 1.07
CA GLU A 157 15.79 -25.74 2.48
C GLU A 157 14.70 -26.80 2.62
N GLY A 158 14.99 -27.87 3.39
CA GLY A 158 14.09 -28.99 3.57
C GLY A 158 13.91 -29.89 2.33
N ALA A 159 14.78 -29.76 1.31
CA ALA A 159 14.66 -30.53 0.08
C ALA A 159 14.66 -32.05 0.31
N ASP A 160 15.32 -32.53 1.36
CA ASP A 160 15.36 -33.94 1.79
C ASP A 160 14.05 -34.41 2.44
N ARG A 161 13.14 -33.51 2.79
CA ARG A 161 11.85 -33.79 3.44
C ARG A 161 10.67 -33.65 2.48
N LYS A 162 10.85 -32.94 1.34
CA LYS A 162 9.81 -32.70 0.35
C LYS A 162 9.51 -33.93 -0.50
N GLU A 163 8.21 -34.20 -0.75
CA GLU A 163 7.76 -35.23 -1.69
C GLU A 163 8.07 -34.84 -3.15
N ASP A 164 7.93 -33.55 -3.48
CA ASP A 164 8.29 -32.96 -4.78
C ASP A 164 9.14 -31.69 -4.56
N PRO A 165 10.18 -31.44 -5.37
CA PRO A 165 10.99 -30.22 -5.26
C PRO A 165 10.21 -28.91 -5.35
N LEU A 166 9.03 -28.90 -5.97
CA LEU A 166 8.16 -27.74 -6.09
C LEU A 166 7.37 -27.44 -4.82
N ASP A 167 7.22 -28.41 -3.91
CA ASP A 167 6.45 -28.22 -2.69
C ASP A 167 7.08 -27.12 -1.84
N PHE A 168 6.23 -26.30 -1.22
CA PHE A 168 6.68 -25.17 -0.43
C PHE A 168 6.14 -25.25 1.03
N ALA A 169 6.89 -24.63 1.94
CA ALA A 169 6.59 -24.72 3.35
C ALA A 169 5.37 -23.90 3.76
N LEU A 170 4.43 -24.52 4.48
CA LEU A 170 3.30 -23.92 5.16
C LEU A 170 3.60 -23.69 6.64
N TRP A 171 4.36 -24.60 7.25
CA TRP A 171 4.85 -24.54 8.63
C TRP A 171 6.30 -25.00 8.66
N LYS A 172 7.14 -24.33 9.41
CA LYS A 172 8.54 -24.67 9.60
C LYS A 172 8.79 -24.95 11.07
N ALA A 173 9.33 -26.13 11.38
CA ALA A 173 9.77 -26.48 12.73
C ALA A 173 10.82 -25.48 13.24
N THR A 174 10.74 -25.14 14.52
CA THR A 174 11.69 -24.22 15.17
C THR A 174 13.12 -24.71 15.06
N LYS A 175 14.01 -23.84 14.65
CA LYS A 175 15.48 -24.09 14.60
C LYS A 175 16.14 -23.61 15.89
N PRO A 176 17.32 -24.19 16.25
CA PRO A 176 18.03 -23.82 17.49
C PRO A 176 18.45 -22.34 17.56
N ASP A 177 18.51 -21.66 16.44
CA ASP A 177 18.94 -20.28 16.31
C ASP A 177 17.76 -19.29 16.10
N GLU A 178 16.53 -19.76 16.22
CA GLU A 178 15.31 -18.96 16.22
C GLU A 178 14.88 -18.69 17.67
N ASP A 179 14.56 -17.43 17.97
CA ASP A 179 14.22 -16.94 19.31
C ASP A 179 12.70 -16.79 19.55
N THR A 180 11.88 -17.04 18.53
CA THR A 180 10.42 -17.03 18.60
C THR A 180 9.85 -18.31 17.99
N THR A 181 8.78 -18.83 18.61
CA THR A 181 8.11 -20.06 18.20
C THR A 181 6.67 -20.06 18.65
N TRP A 182 5.82 -20.79 17.95
CA TRP A 182 4.40 -21.00 18.26
C TRP A 182 4.09 -22.49 18.33
N ASP A 183 3.14 -22.84 19.17
CA ASP A 183 2.64 -24.21 19.27
C ASP A 183 1.76 -24.55 18.06
N SER A 184 1.90 -25.77 17.57
CA SER A 184 1.04 -26.33 16.53
C SER A 184 0.83 -27.82 16.70
N PRO A 185 -0.14 -28.44 15.97
CA PRO A 185 -0.32 -29.89 15.98
C PRO A 185 0.91 -30.70 15.53
N TRP A 186 1.82 -30.04 14.76
CA TRP A 186 3.03 -30.65 14.20
C TRP A 186 4.29 -30.40 15.04
N GLY A 187 4.14 -29.69 16.15
CA GLY A 187 5.20 -29.29 17.07
C GLY A 187 5.50 -27.78 17.02
N PRO A 188 6.41 -27.32 17.89
CA PRO A 188 6.82 -25.92 17.92
C PRO A 188 7.43 -25.48 16.59
N GLY A 189 6.99 -24.32 16.10
CA GLY A 189 7.44 -23.83 14.80
C GLY A 189 6.91 -22.43 14.49
N ARG A 190 6.91 -22.09 13.22
CA ARG A 190 6.40 -20.84 12.70
C ARG A 190 5.77 -20.99 11.31
N PRO A 191 4.92 -20.08 10.88
CA PRO A 191 4.36 -20.07 9.53
C PRO A 191 5.43 -20.03 8.42
N GLY A 192 5.09 -20.65 7.29
CA GLY A 192 5.70 -20.33 6.00
C GLY A 192 5.21 -18.97 5.52
N TRP A 193 6.02 -18.31 4.71
CA TRP A 193 5.75 -16.92 4.28
C TRP A 193 4.43 -16.72 3.51
N HIS A 194 4.05 -17.69 2.69
CA HIS A 194 2.90 -17.52 1.78
C HIS A 194 1.56 -17.69 2.48
N ILE A 195 1.47 -18.60 3.47
CA ILE A 195 0.23 -18.90 4.18
C ILE A 195 -0.24 -17.73 5.05
N GLU A 196 0.71 -16.86 5.47
CA GLU A 196 0.42 -15.67 6.27
C GLU A 196 -0.60 -14.77 5.56
N CYS A 197 -0.32 -14.39 4.31
CA CYS A 197 -1.18 -13.49 3.54
C CYS A 197 -2.51 -14.15 3.15
N SER A 198 -2.53 -15.46 2.85
CA SER A 198 -3.79 -16.19 2.61
C SER A 198 -4.74 -16.10 3.81
N ALA A 199 -4.23 -16.36 5.02
CA ALA A 199 -5.02 -16.31 6.24
C ALA A 199 -5.42 -14.87 6.61
N MET A 200 -4.49 -13.91 6.54
CA MET A 200 -4.78 -12.51 6.86
C MET A 200 -5.81 -11.88 5.91
N ALA A 201 -5.73 -12.20 4.61
CA ALA A 201 -6.68 -11.69 3.62
C ALA A 201 -8.09 -12.26 3.85
N GLU A 202 -8.20 -13.57 4.11
CA GLU A 202 -9.48 -14.22 4.44
C GLU A 202 -10.08 -13.64 5.72
N GLU A 203 -9.29 -13.49 6.79
CA GLU A 203 -9.77 -13.00 8.08
C GLU A 203 -10.23 -11.54 8.01
N ALA A 204 -9.46 -10.69 7.30
CA ALA A 204 -9.74 -9.27 7.24
C ALA A 204 -10.88 -8.89 6.28
N LEU A 205 -11.02 -9.58 5.15
CA LEU A 205 -11.91 -9.18 4.06
C LEU A 205 -12.91 -10.27 3.66
N GLY A 206 -12.69 -11.51 4.08
CA GLY A 206 -13.43 -12.68 3.58
C GLY A 206 -13.09 -13.00 2.12
N LEU A 207 -13.61 -14.11 1.60
CA LEU A 207 -13.31 -14.61 0.26
C LEU A 207 -14.50 -14.50 -0.71
N PRO A 208 -14.25 -14.33 -2.02
CA PRO A 208 -12.99 -13.82 -2.56
C PRO A 208 -12.79 -12.34 -2.23
N VAL A 209 -11.54 -11.92 -2.06
CA VAL A 209 -11.18 -10.49 -1.99
C VAL A 209 -11.46 -9.84 -3.35
N ASP A 210 -11.98 -8.61 -3.38
CA ASP A 210 -12.27 -7.95 -4.66
C ASP A 210 -11.00 -7.65 -5.46
N ILE A 211 -9.99 -7.08 -4.81
CA ILE A 211 -8.69 -6.77 -5.40
C ILE A 211 -7.58 -7.23 -4.47
N HIS A 212 -6.66 -8.06 -4.98
CA HIS A 212 -5.45 -8.48 -4.28
C HIS A 212 -4.21 -8.09 -5.07
N GLY A 213 -3.18 -7.57 -4.40
CA GLY A 213 -1.99 -7.19 -5.14
C GLY A 213 -0.77 -6.84 -4.31
N GLY A 214 0.26 -6.39 -5.04
CA GLY A 214 1.56 -6.06 -4.47
C GLY A 214 2.57 -5.75 -5.56
N GLY A 215 3.87 -5.90 -5.29
CA GLY A 215 4.92 -5.81 -6.29
C GLY A 215 4.83 -6.94 -7.33
N SER A 216 5.28 -6.72 -8.54
CA SER A 216 5.28 -7.75 -9.59
C SER A 216 6.24 -8.91 -9.30
N ASP A 217 7.19 -8.72 -8.40
CA ASP A 217 8.06 -9.76 -7.86
C ASP A 217 7.32 -10.76 -6.96
N LEU A 218 6.16 -10.37 -6.43
CA LEU A 218 5.30 -11.25 -5.64
C LEU A 218 4.42 -12.16 -6.51
N LEU A 219 4.22 -11.87 -7.80
CA LEU A 219 3.40 -12.68 -8.69
C LEU A 219 3.76 -14.15 -8.60
N PHE A 220 5.06 -14.45 -8.62
CA PHE A 220 5.60 -15.78 -8.42
C PHE A 220 6.87 -15.74 -7.55
N PRO A 221 6.98 -16.60 -6.51
CA PRO A 221 6.00 -17.64 -6.19
C PRO A 221 4.87 -17.21 -5.24
N HIS A 222 4.93 -16.01 -4.63
CA HIS A 222 4.11 -15.63 -3.46
C HIS A 222 2.60 -15.68 -3.74
N HIS A 223 2.11 -14.86 -4.68
CA HIS A 223 0.68 -14.80 -4.99
C HIS A 223 0.14 -16.09 -5.64
N GLU A 224 0.97 -16.77 -6.45
CA GLU A 224 0.62 -18.10 -6.98
C GLU A 224 0.40 -19.09 -5.84
N ASN A 225 1.27 -19.10 -4.83
CA ASN A 225 1.15 -19.96 -3.67
C ASN A 225 -0.05 -19.60 -2.80
N GLU A 226 -0.34 -18.30 -2.62
CA GLU A 226 -1.51 -17.84 -1.89
C GLU A 226 -2.82 -18.27 -2.58
N ALA A 227 -2.90 -18.09 -3.90
CA ALA A 227 -4.05 -18.54 -4.69
C ALA A 227 -4.27 -20.05 -4.53
N ALA A 228 -3.21 -20.84 -4.71
CA ALA A 228 -3.28 -22.30 -4.60
C ALA A 228 -3.69 -22.76 -3.19
N GLN A 229 -3.16 -22.14 -2.13
CA GLN A 229 -3.52 -22.46 -0.74
C GLN A 229 -4.99 -22.20 -0.49
N THR A 230 -5.49 -21.03 -0.90
CA THR A 230 -6.88 -20.64 -0.66
C THR A 230 -7.85 -21.52 -1.46
N GLU A 231 -7.60 -21.72 -2.75
CA GLU A 231 -8.46 -22.56 -3.61
C GLU A 231 -8.48 -24.01 -3.11
N ALA A 232 -7.32 -24.58 -2.76
CA ALA A 232 -7.23 -25.92 -2.24
C ALA A 232 -7.89 -26.05 -0.85
N GLY A 233 -7.69 -25.07 0.03
CA GLY A 233 -8.20 -25.05 1.39
C GLY A 233 -9.69 -24.72 1.50
N ARG A 234 -10.20 -23.80 0.70
CA ARG A 234 -11.56 -23.26 0.81
C ARG A 234 -12.48 -23.65 -0.34
N GLY A 235 -11.93 -23.97 -1.53
CA GLY A 235 -12.70 -24.32 -2.73
C GLY A 235 -13.23 -23.10 -3.48
N GLU A 236 -12.69 -21.93 -3.20
CA GLU A 236 -13.01 -20.66 -3.85
C GLU A 236 -11.75 -19.83 -4.05
N PRO A 237 -11.70 -18.91 -5.03
CA PRO A 237 -10.50 -18.13 -5.31
C PRO A 237 -10.18 -17.16 -4.17
N LEU A 238 -8.89 -16.86 -3.99
CA LEU A 238 -8.44 -15.85 -3.02
C LEU A 238 -8.92 -14.45 -3.44
N ALA A 239 -8.82 -14.12 -4.72
CA ALA A 239 -9.18 -12.80 -5.23
C ALA A 239 -9.87 -12.85 -6.58
N THR A 240 -10.71 -11.82 -6.84
CA THR A 240 -11.37 -11.63 -8.12
C THR A 240 -10.45 -10.92 -9.12
N ILE A 241 -9.71 -9.91 -8.67
CA ILE A 241 -8.77 -9.14 -9.47
C ILE A 241 -7.39 -9.17 -8.82
N TRP A 242 -6.38 -9.52 -9.61
CA TRP A 242 -4.98 -9.42 -9.22
C TRP A 242 -4.34 -8.17 -9.82
N MET A 243 -3.64 -7.40 -8.97
CA MET A 243 -3.08 -6.12 -9.35
C MET A 243 -1.59 -6.04 -8.97
N HIS A 244 -0.70 -6.13 -9.98
CA HIS A 244 0.75 -6.18 -9.77
C HIS A 244 1.42 -4.87 -10.17
N ASN A 245 2.20 -4.30 -9.26
CA ASN A 245 2.95 -3.07 -9.48
C ASN A 245 4.32 -3.39 -10.10
N GLY A 246 4.63 -2.77 -11.23
CA GLY A 246 5.94 -2.89 -11.86
C GLY A 246 7.07 -2.46 -10.92
N MET A 247 8.25 -3.03 -11.09
CA MET A 247 9.41 -2.78 -10.23
C MET A 247 9.94 -1.34 -10.39
N ILE A 248 10.61 -0.85 -9.34
CA ILE A 248 11.47 0.34 -9.47
C ILE A 248 12.83 -0.13 -9.99
N GLU A 249 13.23 0.42 -11.13
CA GLU A 249 14.51 0.12 -11.77
C GLU A 249 15.50 1.27 -11.56
N LEU A 250 16.69 0.93 -11.16
CA LEU A 250 17.86 1.82 -11.13
C LEU A 250 18.74 1.52 -12.34
N ASP A 251 19.56 2.46 -12.79
CA ASP A 251 20.55 2.23 -13.84
C ASP A 251 21.47 1.04 -13.56
N THR A 252 21.65 0.69 -12.28
CA THR A 252 22.29 -0.53 -11.81
C THR A 252 21.31 -1.29 -10.91
N LYS A 253 21.25 -2.62 -11.05
CA LYS A 253 20.33 -3.48 -10.24
C LYS A 253 20.44 -3.13 -8.76
N MET A 254 19.29 -2.79 -8.14
CA MET A 254 19.21 -2.59 -6.69
C MET A 254 19.68 -3.86 -5.97
N SER A 255 20.68 -3.73 -5.12
CA SER A 255 21.04 -4.79 -4.17
C SER A 255 21.62 -4.21 -2.89
N LYS A 256 21.31 -4.84 -1.74
CA LYS A 256 21.88 -4.45 -0.46
C LYS A 256 23.39 -4.56 -0.44
N SER A 257 23.95 -5.54 -1.17
CA SER A 257 25.40 -5.76 -1.28
C SER A 257 26.11 -4.65 -2.06
N LEU A 258 25.43 -3.94 -2.96
CA LEU A 258 25.97 -2.81 -3.71
C LEU A 258 25.72 -1.46 -3.02
N GLY A 259 24.94 -1.41 -1.92
CA GLY A 259 24.63 -0.20 -1.19
C GLY A 259 23.82 0.84 -1.97
N ASN A 260 23.14 0.43 -3.06
CA ASN A 260 22.40 1.30 -3.95
C ASN A 260 20.86 1.27 -3.74
N ILE A 261 20.42 0.82 -2.55
CA ILE A 261 19.01 0.83 -2.18
C ILE A 261 18.65 2.21 -1.64
N VAL A 262 17.67 2.86 -2.27
CA VAL A 262 17.16 4.15 -1.81
C VAL A 262 16.06 3.93 -0.76
N GLY A 263 16.32 4.32 0.49
CA GLY A 263 15.34 4.28 1.58
C GLY A 263 14.20 5.28 1.36
N LEU A 264 12.96 4.93 1.75
CA LEU A 264 11.83 5.86 1.60
C LEU A 264 12.04 7.16 2.39
N ALA A 265 12.54 7.10 3.62
CA ALA A 265 12.82 8.29 4.43
C ALA A 265 13.90 9.20 3.81
N GLU A 266 14.91 8.62 3.18
CA GLU A 266 15.93 9.36 2.44
C GLU A 266 15.31 10.05 1.22
N ALA A 267 14.50 9.32 0.46
CA ALA A 267 13.78 9.87 -0.70
C ALA A 267 12.82 11.00 -0.31
N LEU A 268 12.08 10.87 0.80
CA LEU A 268 11.23 11.94 1.33
C LEU A 268 12.03 13.20 1.67
N THR A 269 13.24 13.04 2.22
CA THR A 269 14.10 14.18 2.57
C THR A 269 14.72 14.83 1.34
N SER A 270 15.18 14.04 0.36
CA SER A 270 15.96 14.55 -0.79
C SER A 270 15.09 14.99 -1.96
N VAL A 271 13.99 14.29 -2.22
CA VAL A 271 13.08 14.54 -3.35
C VAL A 271 11.85 15.34 -2.93
N GLY A 272 11.41 15.15 -1.69
CA GLY A 272 10.18 15.74 -1.17
C GLY A 272 8.93 14.91 -1.47
N ARG A 273 7.94 15.01 -0.57
CA ARG A 273 6.68 14.23 -0.60
C ARG A 273 5.93 14.40 -1.91
N ASP A 274 5.68 15.63 -2.34
CA ASP A 274 4.85 15.90 -3.52
C ASP A 274 5.48 15.38 -4.82
N ALA A 275 6.80 15.54 -4.93
CA ALA A 275 7.53 15.01 -6.08
C ALA A 275 7.58 13.49 -6.09
N LEU A 276 7.63 12.83 -4.92
CA LEU A 276 7.55 11.36 -4.83
C LEU A 276 6.17 10.82 -5.21
N VAL A 277 5.09 11.41 -4.70
CA VAL A 277 3.74 11.01 -5.08
C VAL A 277 3.51 11.24 -6.57
N MET A 278 3.96 12.39 -7.10
CA MET A 278 3.92 12.71 -8.54
C MET A 278 4.75 11.73 -9.37
N TYR A 279 5.90 11.28 -8.88
CA TYR A 279 6.74 10.27 -9.53
C TYR A 279 6.00 8.93 -9.65
N PHE A 280 5.41 8.43 -8.56
CA PHE A 280 4.67 7.17 -8.57
C PHE A 280 3.41 7.25 -9.45
N ALA A 281 2.66 8.36 -9.39
CA ALA A 281 1.49 8.58 -10.23
C ALA A 281 1.85 8.83 -11.71
N GLY A 282 3.06 9.26 -11.99
CA GLY A 282 3.54 9.57 -13.34
C GLY A 282 3.88 8.37 -14.22
N THR A 283 3.87 7.15 -13.66
CA THR A 283 4.13 5.90 -14.38
C THR A 283 2.98 4.93 -14.12
N HIS A 284 2.43 4.33 -15.18
CA HIS A 284 1.36 3.34 -15.05
C HIS A 284 1.79 2.24 -14.08
N TYR A 285 0.90 1.84 -13.15
CA TYR A 285 1.29 0.94 -12.07
C TYR A 285 1.86 -0.40 -12.54
N ARG A 286 1.39 -0.92 -13.69
CA ARG A 286 1.90 -2.18 -14.28
C ARG A 286 3.31 -2.05 -14.87
N SER A 287 3.71 -0.83 -15.26
CA SER A 287 4.99 -0.60 -15.92
C SER A 287 6.13 -0.45 -14.91
N PRO A 288 7.34 -0.93 -15.22
CA PRO A 288 8.52 -0.56 -14.44
C PRO A 288 8.71 0.96 -14.39
N ALA A 289 9.15 1.50 -13.26
CA ALA A 289 9.44 2.92 -13.09
C ALA A 289 10.94 3.15 -12.89
N GLN A 290 11.51 4.06 -13.70
CA GLN A 290 12.93 4.36 -13.66
C GLN A 290 13.23 5.35 -12.51
N TRP A 291 14.11 4.96 -11.59
CA TRP A 291 14.60 5.84 -10.54
C TRP A 291 15.87 6.56 -11.01
N ARG A 292 15.69 7.74 -11.60
CA ARG A 292 16.79 8.56 -12.12
C ARG A 292 16.53 10.02 -11.81
N ASP A 293 17.59 10.80 -11.69
CA ASP A 293 17.54 12.22 -11.34
C ASP A 293 16.70 13.04 -12.31
N ASP A 294 16.79 12.76 -13.62
CA ASP A 294 16.01 13.46 -14.64
C ASP A 294 14.51 13.15 -14.54
N VAL A 295 14.12 11.92 -14.19
CA VAL A 295 12.72 11.53 -14.00
C VAL A 295 12.17 12.14 -12.71
N LEU A 296 12.94 12.14 -11.63
CA LEU A 296 12.57 12.79 -10.37
C LEU A 296 12.46 14.30 -10.52
N ALA A 297 13.38 14.93 -11.26
CA ALA A 297 13.31 16.36 -11.57
C ALA A 297 12.05 16.70 -12.40
N GLN A 298 11.66 15.85 -13.35
CA GLN A 298 10.39 16.01 -14.08
C GLN A 298 9.17 15.92 -13.16
N ALA A 299 9.15 14.96 -12.22
CA ALA A 299 8.08 14.84 -11.24
C ALA A 299 7.99 16.09 -10.34
N ALA A 300 9.12 16.59 -9.85
CA ALA A 300 9.19 17.83 -9.08
C ALA A 300 8.72 19.06 -9.91
N ALA A 301 9.12 19.13 -11.19
CA ALA A 301 8.68 20.21 -12.08
C ALA A 301 7.16 20.18 -12.34
N ARG A 302 6.55 18.98 -12.46
CA ARG A 302 5.09 18.82 -12.59
C ARG A 302 4.37 19.29 -11.33
N ALA A 303 4.83 18.86 -10.14
CA ALA A 303 4.27 19.31 -8.86
C ALA A 303 4.35 20.84 -8.73
N LYS A 304 5.50 21.43 -9.07
CA LYS A 304 5.68 22.89 -9.12
C LYS A 304 4.70 23.56 -10.09
N GLY A 305 4.47 22.99 -11.27
CA GLY A 305 3.52 23.51 -12.25
C GLY A 305 2.08 23.60 -11.73
N PHE A 306 1.61 22.58 -11.00
CA PHE A 306 0.29 22.63 -10.34
C PHE A 306 0.27 23.69 -9.22
N ARG A 307 1.34 23.83 -8.44
CA ARG A 307 1.44 24.87 -7.42
C ARG A 307 1.41 26.28 -8.00
N GLU A 308 2.09 26.50 -9.14
CA GLU A 308 2.03 27.77 -9.86
C GLU A 308 0.63 28.02 -10.45
N ALA A 309 -0.06 26.99 -10.92
CA ALA A 309 -1.45 27.09 -11.35
C ALA A 309 -2.36 27.53 -10.20
N GLY A 310 -2.22 26.92 -9.01
CA GLY A 310 -3.00 27.29 -7.82
C GLY A 310 -2.93 28.79 -7.49
N ARG A 311 -1.78 29.45 -7.72
CA ARG A 311 -1.61 30.89 -7.45
C ARG A 311 -2.46 31.79 -8.35
N ARG A 312 -2.88 31.33 -9.53
CA ARG A 312 -3.70 32.10 -10.48
C ARG A 312 -5.18 31.72 -10.46
N LEU A 313 -5.52 30.67 -9.74
CA LEU A 313 -6.90 30.19 -9.56
C LEU A 313 -7.50 30.79 -8.30
N VAL A 314 -8.81 30.70 -8.19
CA VAL A 314 -9.58 31.10 -7.01
C VAL A 314 -10.39 29.91 -6.48
N GLU A 315 -10.64 29.86 -5.20
CA GLU A 315 -11.53 28.86 -4.62
C GLU A 315 -12.96 29.05 -5.18
N GLY A 316 -13.55 28.00 -5.73
CA GLY A 316 -14.92 28.03 -6.25
C GLY A 316 -15.17 27.07 -7.40
N ASP A 317 -16.39 27.17 -7.95
CA ASP A 317 -16.81 26.31 -9.05
C ASP A 317 -15.97 26.56 -10.31
N SER A 318 -15.49 25.47 -10.90
CA SER A 318 -14.75 25.53 -12.16
C SER A 318 -15.66 25.88 -13.33
N PRO A 319 -15.12 26.60 -14.35
CA PRO A 319 -15.85 26.88 -15.58
C PRO A 319 -16.39 25.59 -16.23
N PRO A 320 -17.67 25.57 -16.66
CA PRO A 320 -18.28 24.37 -17.24
C PRO A 320 -17.55 23.82 -18.48
N GLU A 321 -16.91 24.67 -19.26
CA GLU A 321 -16.13 24.30 -20.45
C GLU A 321 -14.91 23.42 -20.10
N LEU A 322 -14.45 23.45 -18.86
CA LEU A 322 -13.33 22.61 -18.37
C LEU A 322 -13.78 21.24 -17.83
N ALA A 323 -15.09 20.98 -17.78
CA ALA A 323 -15.63 19.71 -17.28
C ALA A 323 -15.14 18.51 -18.09
N LEU A 324 -14.93 18.67 -19.41
CA LEU A 324 -14.42 17.61 -20.28
C LEU A 324 -13.04 17.08 -19.84
N HIS A 325 -12.19 17.92 -19.23
CA HIS A 325 -10.88 17.49 -18.73
C HIS A 325 -11.02 16.68 -17.43
N ARG A 326 -11.98 17.07 -16.58
CA ARG A 326 -12.33 16.31 -15.39
C ARG A 326 -12.89 14.92 -15.76
N GLU A 327 -13.81 14.87 -16.72
CA GLU A 327 -14.35 13.59 -17.24
C GLU A 327 -13.23 12.71 -17.78
N ALA A 328 -12.35 13.26 -18.65
CA ALA A 328 -11.22 12.52 -19.18
C ALA A 328 -10.23 12.03 -18.09
N PHE A 329 -10.10 12.75 -16.99
CA PHE A 329 -9.31 12.34 -15.83
C PHE A 329 -9.95 11.12 -15.14
N LEU A 330 -11.23 11.16 -14.87
CA LEU A 330 -11.98 10.08 -14.23
C LEU A 330 -12.03 8.84 -15.13
N ASP A 331 -12.28 9.01 -16.43
CA ASP A 331 -12.26 7.93 -17.42
C ASP A 331 -10.89 7.24 -17.47
N ALA A 332 -9.80 8.00 -17.36
CA ALA A 332 -8.46 7.43 -17.32
C ALA A 332 -8.21 6.59 -16.05
N LEU A 333 -8.71 7.02 -14.89
CA LEU A 333 -8.63 6.21 -13.67
C LEU A 333 -9.53 4.98 -13.74
N ALA A 334 -10.69 5.08 -14.39
CA ALA A 334 -11.59 3.95 -14.62
C ALA A 334 -11.02 2.92 -15.62
N ASP A 335 -10.12 3.33 -16.53
CA ASP A 335 -9.46 2.47 -17.49
C ASP A 335 -8.12 1.96 -16.97
N ASP A 336 -8.16 0.85 -16.23
CA ASP A 336 -6.99 0.17 -15.65
C ASP A 336 -6.12 1.07 -14.73
N PHE A 337 -6.77 2.00 -14.03
CA PHE A 337 -6.13 2.93 -13.11
C PHE A 337 -4.94 3.69 -13.74
N ASN A 338 -5.16 4.25 -14.93
CA ASN A 338 -4.17 4.93 -15.75
C ASN A 338 -3.85 6.34 -15.23
N THR A 339 -3.11 6.43 -14.13
CA THR A 339 -2.72 7.69 -13.50
C THR A 339 -1.89 8.62 -14.40
N PRO A 340 -1.01 8.14 -15.33
CA PRO A 340 -0.34 9.00 -16.29
C PRO A 340 -1.31 9.72 -17.25
N ALA A 341 -2.33 9.03 -17.75
CA ALA A 341 -3.34 9.63 -18.59
C ALA A 341 -4.20 10.63 -17.80
N ALA A 342 -4.56 10.29 -16.57
CA ALA A 342 -5.25 11.19 -15.64
C ALA A 342 -4.44 12.50 -15.40
N LEU A 343 -3.15 12.39 -15.10
CA LEU A 343 -2.26 13.54 -14.98
C LEU A 343 -2.21 14.39 -16.26
N THR A 344 -2.25 13.76 -17.44
CA THR A 344 -2.32 14.47 -18.72
C THR A 344 -3.60 15.31 -18.83
N ALA A 345 -4.75 14.77 -18.42
CA ALA A 345 -6.02 15.49 -18.39
C ALA A 345 -5.99 16.66 -17.39
N ALA A 346 -5.41 16.46 -16.19
CA ALA A 346 -5.24 17.53 -15.21
C ALA A 346 -4.34 18.67 -15.73
N HIS A 347 -3.25 18.35 -16.44
CA HIS A 347 -2.41 19.35 -17.09
C HIS A 347 -3.15 20.08 -18.22
N ALA A 348 -4.00 19.40 -19.00
CA ALA A 348 -4.82 20.04 -20.01
C ALA A 348 -5.81 21.02 -19.38
N TRP A 349 -6.43 20.65 -18.26
CA TRP A 349 -7.29 21.53 -17.47
C TRP A 349 -6.53 22.81 -17.08
N VAL A 350 -5.33 22.67 -16.48
CA VAL A 350 -4.50 23.82 -16.06
C VAL A 350 -4.12 24.73 -17.24
N ARG A 351 -3.79 24.16 -18.40
CA ARG A 351 -3.44 24.93 -19.61
C ARG A 351 -4.61 25.75 -20.12
N ASP A 352 -5.82 25.18 -20.09
CA ASP A 352 -7.00 25.78 -20.70
C ASP A 352 -7.79 26.67 -19.71
N ALA A 353 -7.48 26.60 -18.40
CA ALA A 353 -8.10 27.41 -17.37
C ALA A 353 -7.66 28.88 -17.44
N PRO A 354 -8.60 29.86 -17.54
CA PRO A 354 -8.27 31.27 -17.47
C PRO A 354 -7.82 31.69 -16.06
N ASP A 355 -7.09 32.81 -15.96
CA ASP A 355 -6.74 33.39 -14.67
C ASP A 355 -8.03 33.78 -13.89
N GLY A 356 -8.04 33.47 -12.61
CA GLY A 356 -9.21 33.66 -11.75
C GLY A 356 -10.31 32.60 -11.91
N ALA A 357 -10.06 31.53 -12.67
CA ALA A 357 -10.99 30.40 -12.73
C ALA A 357 -11.14 29.73 -11.36
N GLY A 358 -12.35 29.23 -11.06
CA GLY A 358 -12.59 28.40 -9.89
C GLY A 358 -11.85 27.07 -9.98
N ASP A 359 -11.34 26.57 -8.85
CA ASP A 359 -10.40 25.46 -8.78
C ASP A 359 -11.04 24.10 -8.46
N SER A 360 -12.37 24.01 -8.31
CA SER A 360 -13.04 22.82 -7.78
C SER A 360 -12.69 21.52 -8.54
N HIS A 361 -12.70 21.54 -9.88
CA HIS A 361 -12.30 20.36 -10.67
C HIS A 361 -10.83 19.95 -10.44
N LEU A 362 -9.93 20.92 -10.41
CA LEU A 362 -8.50 20.63 -10.25
C LEU A 362 -8.21 20.12 -8.82
N ARG A 363 -8.88 20.70 -7.83
CA ARG A 363 -8.77 20.26 -6.44
C ARG A 363 -9.25 18.82 -6.27
N GLU A 364 -10.39 18.47 -6.88
CA GLU A 364 -10.91 17.10 -6.92
C GLU A 364 -9.91 16.14 -7.59
N MET A 365 -9.43 16.46 -8.79
CA MET A 365 -8.48 15.64 -9.54
C MET A 365 -7.17 15.41 -8.75
N LEU A 366 -6.61 16.47 -8.17
CA LEU A 366 -5.40 16.37 -7.37
C LEU A 366 -5.66 15.67 -6.02
N GLY A 367 -6.84 15.82 -5.42
CA GLY A 367 -7.27 15.10 -4.22
C GLY A 367 -7.28 13.60 -4.42
N LEU A 368 -7.78 13.12 -5.57
CA LEU A 368 -7.73 11.70 -5.93
C LEU A 368 -6.30 11.16 -6.07
N LEU A 369 -5.35 12.02 -6.41
CA LEU A 369 -3.93 11.69 -6.45
C LEU A 369 -3.19 12.03 -5.13
N GLY A 370 -3.91 12.45 -4.09
CA GLY A 370 -3.32 12.85 -2.81
C GLY A 370 -2.40 14.07 -2.91
N LEU A 371 -2.65 14.97 -3.85
CA LEU A 371 -1.83 16.14 -4.18
C LEU A 371 -2.60 17.47 -4.09
N GLU A 372 -3.76 17.49 -3.42
CA GLU A 372 -4.60 18.68 -3.23
C GLU A 372 -3.87 19.85 -2.56
N ASN A 373 -2.90 19.54 -1.69
CA ASN A 373 -2.04 20.52 -1.04
C ASN A 373 -1.20 21.37 -2.02
N LEU A 374 -1.07 20.96 -3.26
CA LEU A 374 -0.38 21.76 -4.30
C LEU A 374 -1.15 23.03 -4.66
N LEU A 375 -2.45 23.10 -4.40
CA LEU A 375 -3.28 24.26 -4.64
C LEU A 375 -3.35 25.21 -3.43
N ASP A 376 -2.84 24.75 -2.29
CA ASP A 376 -2.81 25.58 -1.10
C ASP A 376 -1.65 26.59 -1.16
N PRO A 377 -1.78 27.79 -0.58
CA PRO A 377 -0.72 28.77 -0.56
C PRO A 377 0.57 28.21 0.03
N GLU A 378 1.71 28.53 -0.56
CA GLU A 378 3.03 28.18 -0.03
C GLU A 378 3.23 28.79 1.36
N GLY A 379 3.60 27.94 2.30
CA GLY A 379 3.67 28.25 3.72
C GLY A 379 2.34 27.91 4.35
N GLY A 380 2.09 26.60 4.54
CA GLY A 380 1.02 26.15 5.43
C GLY A 380 1.04 26.93 6.73
N PRO A 381 -0.04 26.93 7.49
CA PRO A 381 -0.08 27.68 8.75
C PRO A 381 1.12 27.28 9.62
N PRO A 382 1.80 28.24 10.27
CA PRO A 382 2.81 27.92 11.26
C PRO A 382 2.30 26.90 12.27
N PRO A 383 3.15 26.02 12.82
CA PRO A 383 2.71 25.00 13.78
C PRO A 383 1.86 25.54 14.95
N GLU A 384 2.13 26.76 15.38
CA GLU A 384 1.33 27.46 16.39
C GLU A 384 -0.10 27.79 15.90
N ILE A 385 -0.29 28.04 14.61
CA ILE A 385 -1.60 28.32 14.01
C ILE A 385 -2.37 27.00 13.83
N GLU A 386 -1.70 25.92 13.45
CA GLU A 386 -2.32 24.59 13.42
C GLU A 386 -2.78 24.14 14.81
N ALA A 387 -1.96 24.37 15.85
CA ALA A 387 -2.32 24.08 17.23
C ALA A 387 -3.57 24.87 17.67
N LEU A 388 -3.63 26.16 17.38
CA LEU A 388 -4.82 26.99 17.66
C LEU A 388 -6.09 26.47 16.96
N ALA A 389 -5.97 25.98 15.72
CA ALA A 389 -7.10 25.40 15.00
C ALA A 389 -7.56 24.07 15.60
N GLN A 390 -6.63 23.21 16.04
CA GLN A 390 -6.95 21.97 16.74
C GLN A 390 -7.60 22.23 18.10
N ASP A 391 -7.10 23.22 18.89
CA ASP A 391 -7.68 23.63 20.16
C ASP A 391 -9.12 24.17 19.95
N ARG A 392 -9.38 24.90 18.86
CA ARG A 392 -10.72 25.35 18.49
C ARG A 392 -11.66 24.15 18.22
N VAL A 393 -11.19 23.12 17.51
CA VAL A 393 -11.99 21.91 17.26
C VAL A 393 -12.32 21.22 18.58
N ALA A 394 -11.34 21.06 19.46
CA ALA A 394 -11.53 20.46 20.78
C ALA A 394 -12.53 21.24 21.62
N ALA A 395 -12.45 22.58 21.64
CA ALA A 395 -13.41 23.45 22.34
C ALA A 395 -14.83 23.28 21.80
N ARG A 396 -15.02 23.22 20.46
CA ARG A 396 -16.33 22.97 19.86
C ARG A 396 -16.88 21.60 20.20
N ALA A 397 -16.05 20.57 20.17
CA ALA A 397 -16.45 19.20 20.53
C ALA A 397 -16.86 19.11 22.02
N ALA A 398 -16.24 19.92 22.88
CA ALA A 398 -16.59 20.04 24.30
C ALA A 398 -17.81 20.95 24.56
N GLY A 399 -18.39 21.60 23.54
CA GLY A 399 -19.50 22.55 23.67
C GLY A 399 -19.09 23.92 24.23
N ASP A 400 -17.80 24.21 24.34
CA ASP A 400 -17.27 25.50 24.77
C ASP A 400 -17.16 26.46 23.57
N PHE A 401 -18.30 26.99 23.17
CA PHE A 401 -18.39 27.89 22.01
C PHE A 401 -17.70 29.24 22.27
N ALA A 402 -17.62 29.70 23.53
CA ALA A 402 -16.94 30.95 23.89
C ALA A 402 -15.43 30.85 23.63
N THR A 403 -14.80 29.75 24.04
CA THR A 403 -13.38 29.48 23.73
C THR A 403 -13.17 29.27 22.22
N ALA A 404 -14.07 28.54 21.53
CA ALA A 404 -13.96 28.32 20.10
C ALA A 404 -14.04 29.62 19.29
N ASP A 405 -14.91 30.56 19.66
CA ASP A 405 -15.02 31.88 19.02
C ASP A 405 -13.78 32.75 19.28
N ARG A 406 -13.25 32.74 20.50
CA ARG A 406 -12.00 33.44 20.83
C ARG A 406 -10.84 32.91 19.98
N LEU A 407 -10.68 31.59 19.88
CA LEU A 407 -9.62 30.98 19.09
C LEU A 407 -9.77 31.29 17.59
N ARG A 408 -11.01 31.37 17.08
CA ARG A 408 -11.26 31.82 15.70
C ARG A 408 -10.77 33.26 15.48
N ASP A 409 -11.05 34.15 16.43
CA ASP A 409 -10.65 35.55 16.34
C ASP A 409 -9.13 35.70 16.48
N GLU A 410 -8.45 34.87 17.29
CA GLU A 410 -6.98 34.78 17.38
C GLU A 410 -6.38 34.31 16.07
N LEU A 411 -6.92 33.26 15.45
CA LEU A 411 -6.51 32.78 14.12
C LEU A 411 -6.64 33.90 13.08
N ARG A 412 -7.75 34.62 13.08
CA ARG A 412 -7.96 35.74 12.15
C ARG A 412 -7.01 36.89 12.37
N ALA A 413 -6.73 37.22 13.62
CA ALA A 413 -5.74 38.24 13.99
C ALA A 413 -4.31 37.85 13.57
N ALA A 414 -4.02 36.55 13.53
CA ALA A 414 -2.76 36.00 13.04
C ALA A 414 -2.70 35.86 11.49
N GLY A 415 -3.74 36.34 10.76
CA GLY A 415 -3.79 36.30 9.30
C GLY A 415 -4.31 34.98 8.71
N TRP A 416 -5.09 34.22 9.51
CA TRP A 416 -5.66 32.92 9.07
C TRP A 416 -7.15 32.83 9.31
N GLU A 417 -7.91 32.44 8.29
CA GLU A 417 -9.33 32.12 8.41
C GLU A 417 -9.51 30.61 8.51
N VAL A 418 -10.29 30.15 9.51
CA VAL A 418 -10.61 28.73 9.64
C VAL A 418 -11.98 28.45 9.03
N ARG A 419 -12.07 27.50 8.09
CA ARG A 419 -13.32 26.99 7.51
C ARG A 419 -13.54 25.55 7.91
N ASP A 420 -14.73 25.26 8.42
CA ASP A 420 -15.09 23.90 8.82
C ASP A 420 -15.57 23.12 7.59
N GLY A 421 -14.98 21.94 7.33
CA GLY A 421 -15.35 21.02 6.27
C GLY A 421 -15.67 19.62 6.81
N PRO A 422 -16.17 18.70 5.97
CA PRO A 422 -16.48 17.33 6.37
C PRO A 422 -15.25 16.57 6.86
N ASP A 423 -14.06 16.93 6.37
CA ASP A 423 -12.76 16.30 6.73
C ASP A 423 -12.03 17.05 7.85
N GLY A 424 -12.66 18.00 8.51
CA GLY A 424 -12.08 18.84 9.55
C GLY A 424 -11.88 20.30 9.13
N PRO A 425 -11.29 21.14 10.02
CA PRO A 425 -11.09 22.55 9.75
C PRO A 425 -9.92 22.75 8.76
N ARG A 426 -10.12 23.64 7.78
CA ARG A 426 -9.09 24.10 6.86
C ARG A 426 -8.70 25.53 7.20
N LEU A 427 -7.41 25.84 7.16
CA LEU A 427 -6.85 27.16 7.43
C LEU A 427 -6.47 27.84 6.11
N HIS A 428 -6.97 29.04 5.92
CA HIS A 428 -6.70 29.86 4.73
C HIS A 428 -6.05 31.17 5.18
N PRO A 429 -4.99 31.64 4.53
CA PRO A 429 -4.46 32.98 4.81
C PRO A 429 -5.51 34.03 4.43
N VAL A 430 -5.65 35.09 5.24
CA VAL A 430 -6.60 36.21 5.03
C VAL A 430 -5.97 37.30 4.17
#